data_958a4ca23fd66e656e4d7165395e658d
#
_entry.id   958a4ca23fd66e656e4d7165395e658d
#
_cell.length_a   1.000
_cell.length_b   1.000
_cell.length_c   1.000
_cell.angle_alpha   90.00
_cell.angle_beta   90.00
_cell.angle_gamma   90.00
#
_symmetry.space_group_name_H-M   'P 1'
#
loop_
_entity.id
_entity.type
_entity.pdbx_description
1 polymer ?
#
loop_
_entity_poly.entity_id
_entity_poly.type
_entity_poly.pdbx_seq_one_letter_code
_entity_poly.pdbx_strand_id
1 'polypeptide(L)'
;MWKFFYLFALLFAFGIAGCGKKNDRSNQISVQPVKQEEPLPQDGEERYRATYVKAAQAFSRNDLDGALAALDLSDQAKPDQASNANLRGAIFTRKRDWAQAEAAFRQALKLQPDLPMAQFNLGEVLFLNNKYSDAREKFQNFLNSQPSNDLGLYKIYLCDLLSGNNAKADSFLSSLKPSPNSPIYYFAKAAEAFHRKDKEAATEFVTSAYRIYPPDANSTFADSLVEKGYLSGEQASAPQPEDKKLKSDELKTLLPPVDKADSKPKS
;
A
#
# COMPACT_ATOMS: atom_id res chain seq x y z
N MET A 1 -7.07 16.16 11.69
CA MET A 1 -7.51 14.75 11.68
C MET A 1 -7.01 14.13 10.40
N TRP A 2 -5.82 13.53 10.46
CA TRP A 2 -5.14 13.07 9.25
C TRP A 2 -4.33 11.84 9.61
N LYS A 3 -4.88 10.67 9.37
CA LYS A 3 -4.19 9.38 9.44
C LYS A 3 -4.59 8.61 8.18
N PHE A 4 -3.62 7.96 7.59
CA PHE A 4 -3.66 6.95 6.53
C PHE A 4 -3.10 7.39 5.18
N PHE A 5 -1.81 7.18 5.04
CA PHE A 5 -1.20 6.72 3.82
C PHE A 5 -0.18 5.64 4.23
N TYR A 6 -0.59 4.41 4.15
CA TYR A 6 0.34 3.28 4.23
C TYR A 6 0.92 3.03 2.84
N LEU A 7 2.00 3.73 2.51
CA LEU A 7 2.88 3.28 1.44
C LEU A 7 3.70 2.13 2.03
N PHE A 8 3.52 0.91 1.53
CA PHE A 8 4.21 -0.29 1.98
C PHE A 8 5.72 -0.09 1.87
N ALA A 9 6.37 0.26 2.96
CA ALA A 9 7.78 0.01 3.17
C ALA A 9 7.89 -1.34 3.89
N LEU A 10 8.13 -2.43 3.14
CA LEU A 10 8.52 -3.71 3.71
C LEU A 10 9.86 -3.53 4.40
N LEU A 11 9.83 -3.28 5.71
CA LEU A 11 11.00 -3.40 6.59
C LEU A 11 11.18 -4.86 6.95
N PHE A 12 12.32 -5.41 6.57
CA PHE A 12 12.82 -6.66 7.15
C PHE A 12 13.00 -6.47 8.66
N ALA A 13 12.12 -7.10 9.44
CA ALA A 13 12.27 -7.17 10.88
C ALA A 13 13.26 -8.27 11.23
N PHE A 14 14.47 -7.89 11.64
CA PHE A 14 15.32 -8.77 12.43
C PHE A 14 14.87 -8.70 13.88
N GLY A 15 14.30 -9.81 14.37
CA GLY A 15 13.95 -9.96 15.77
C GLY A 15 15.19 -10.08 16.66
N ILE A 16 15.22 -9.27 17.71
CA ILE A 16 16.06 -9.54 18.89
C ILE A 16 15.14 -9.64 20.09
N ALA A 17 15.02 -10.86 20.63
CA ALA A 17 14.41 -11.15 21.89
C ALA A 17 15.35 -10.73 23.03
N GLY A 18 14.86 -9.92 23.95
CA GLY A 18 15.58 -9.54 25.18
C GLY A 18 14.64 -9.52 26.37
N CYS A 19 14.87 -10.45 27.26
CA CYS A 19 14.12 -10.83 28.46
C CYS A 19 14.09 -9.72 29.53
N GLY A 20 12.97 -9.61 30.25
CA GLY A 20 12.72 -8.59 31.25
C GLY A 20 13.42 -8.75 32.61
N LYS A 21 13.37 -7.67 33.40
CA LYS A 21 13.26 -7.70 34.87
C LYS A 21 12.62 -6.40 35.38
N LYS A 22 11.64 -6.59 36.26
CA LYS A 22 11.03 -5.53 37.10
C LYS A 22 12.03 -5.01 38.11
N ASN A 23 12.04 -3.70 38.39
CA ASN A 23 11.79 -3.17 39.76
C ASN A 23 11.82 -1.63 39.83
N ASP A 24 10.87 -1.19 40.56
CA ASP A 24 10.78 -0.13 41.59
C ASP A 24 10.97 1.38 41.27
N ARG A 25 10.04 2.07 41.90
CA ARG A 25 9.77 3.50 41.88
C ARG A 25 10.86 4.30 42.61
N SER A 26 11.32 5.34 41.95
CA SER A 26 11.57 6.64 42.61
C SER A 26 11.53 7.73 41.50
N ASN A 27 10.76 8.75 41.81
CA ASN A 27 10.45 9.88 40.94
C ASN A 27 11.68 10.78 40.83
N GLN A 28 12.58 10.52 39.87
CA GLN A 28 13.62 11.44 39.47
C GLN A 28 13.35 11.80 38.00
N ILE A 29 13.08 13.08 37.74
CA ILE A 29 13.10 13.64 36.41
C ILE A 29 14.54 13.49 35.91
N SER A 30 14.84 12.34 35.32
CA SER A 30 16.09 12.15 34.62
C SER A 30 15.91 12.85 33.26
N VAL A 31 16.54 14.02 33.11
CA VAL A 31 16.84 14.59 31.81
C VAL A 31 17.68 13.53 31.10
N GLN A 32 17.05 12.81 30.16
CA GLN A 32 17.78 11.84 29.35
C GLN A 32 18.82 12.64 28.56
N PRO A 33 20.09 12.23 28.58
CA PRO A 33 21.10 12.87 27.75
C PRO A 33 20.63 12.82 26.30
N VAL A 34 20.66 13.97 25.62
CA VAL A 34 20.46 14.07 24.19
C VAL A 34 21.40 13.03 23.57
N LYS A 35 20.81 12.00 22.95
CA LYS A 35 21.56 10.95 22.30
C LYS A 35 22.46 11.63 21.28
N GLN A 36 23.76 11.73 21.56
CA GLN A 36 24.73 12.26 20.61
C GLN A 36 24.59 11.43 19.34
N GLU A 37 24.32 12.08 18.23
CA GLU A 37 24.29 11.39 16.93
C GLU A 37 25.69 10.82 16.70
N GLU A 38 25.76 9.50 16.52
CA GLU A 38 27.01 8.85 16.15
C GLU A 38 27.54 9.45 14.86
N PRO A 39 28.85 9.72 14.75
CA PRO A 39 29.41 10.26 13.54
C PRO A 39 29.17 9.28 12.37
N LEU A 40 28.83 9.85 11.19
CA LEU A 40 28.60 9.03 10.00
C LEU A 40 29.89 8.29 9.60
N PRO A 41 29.76 7.03 9.13
CA PRO A 41 30.89 6.25 8.63
C PRO A 41 31.69 7.02 7.57
N GLN A 42 32.99 6.81 7.51
CA GLN A 42 33.84 7.41 6.49
C GLN A 42 33.85 6.64 5.18
N ASP A 43 33.63 5.32 5.23
CA ASP A 43 33.45 4.50 4.04
C ASP A 43 32.18 4.86 3.28
N GLY A 44 32.27 5.04 1.97
CA GLY A 44 31.21 5.51 1.12
C GLY A 44 29.99 4.57 1.10
N GLU A 45 30.21 3.26 1.10
CA GLU A 45 29.15 2.26 1.08
C GLU A 45 28.45 2.18 2.45
N GLU A 46 29.20 2.18 3.54
CA GLU A 46 28.63 2.17 4.89
C GLU A 46 27.87 3.48 5.18
N ARG A 47 28.44 4.61 4.75
CA ARG A 47 27.81 5.93 4.86
C ARG A 47 26.50 5.99 4.07
N TYR A 48 26.48 5.47 2.85
CA TYR A 48 25.28 5.34 2.04
C TYR A 48 24.21 4.56 2.79
N ARG A 49 24.53 3.35 3.29
CA ARG A 49 23.59 2.50 4.01
C ARG A 49 23.04 3.18 5.27
N ALA A 50 23.92 3.80 6.07
CA ALA A 50 23.55 4.48 7.30
C ALA A 50 22.59 5.65 7.02
N THR A 51 22.91 6.48 6.02
CA THR A 51 22.09 7.65 5.66
C THR A 51 20.78 7.25 5.00
N TYR A 52 20.76 6.20 4.17
CA TYR A 52 19.51 5.65 3.61
C TYR A 52 18.57 5.11 4.71
N VAL A 53 19.11 4.35 5.66
CA VAL A 53 18.32 3.86 6.81
C VAL A 53 17.78 5.03 7.64
N LYS A 54 18.59 6.08 7.88
CA LYS A 54 18.13 7.31 8.56
C LYS A 54 17.00 7.98 7.79
N ALA A 55 17.08 8.06 6.46
CA ALA A 55 16.03 8.60 5.61
C ALA A 55 14.74 7.78 5.69
N ALA A 56 14.84 6.45 5.59
CA ALA A 56 13.68 5.56 5.70
C ALA A 56 13.00 5.64 7.08
N GLN A 57 13.78 5.76 8.16
CA GLN A 57 13.26 5.96 9.51
C GLN A 57 12.58 7.32 9.68
N ALA A 58 13.15 8.41 9.15
CA ALA A 58 12.54 9.73 9.15
C ALA A 58 11.21 9.70 8.38
N PHE A 59 11.20 9.10 7.20
CA PHE A 59 9.99 8.89 6.40
C PHE A 59 8.91 8.10 7.17
N SER A 60 9.26 7.02 7.86
CA SER A 60 8.31 6.23 8.65
C SER A 60 7.67 7.02 9.79
N ARG A 61 8.41 7.97 10.37
CA ARG A 61 7.92 8.90 11.41
C ARG A 61 7.21 10.13 10.85
N ASN A 62 7.04 10.20 9.52
CA ASN A 62 6.48 11.35 8.80
C ASN A 62 7.31 12.64 8.92
N ASP A 63 8.59 12.52 9.24
CA ASP A 63 9.56 13.60 9.14
C ASP A 63 10.09 13.69 7.70
N LEU A 64 9.30 14.33 6.85
CA LEU A 64 9.55 14.34 5.40
C LEU A 64 10.77 15.19 5.02
N ASP A 65 11.02 16.28 5.74
CA ASP A 65 12.16 17.15 5.48
C ASP A 65 13.46 16.52 5.99
N GLY A 66 13.43 15.90 7.18
CA GLY A 66 14.54 15.08 7.68
C GLY A 66 14.85 13.89 6.78
N ALA A 67 13.84 13.26 6.18
CA ALA A 67 14.04 12.18 5.22
C ALA A 67 14.74 12.68 3.94
N LEU A 68 14.35 13.84 3.40
CA LEU A 68 15.01 14.43 2.22
C LEU A 68 16.47 14.80 2.53
N ALA A 69 16.72 15.43 3.67
CA ALA A 69 18.07 15.79 4.08
C ALA A 69 18.99 14.55 4.24
N ALA A 70 18.47 13.48 4.80
CA ALA A 70 19.20 12.22 4.92
C ALA A 70 19.44 11.55 3.56
N LEU A 71 18.50 11.65 2.59
CA LEU A 71 18.71 11.19 1.22
C LEU A 71 19.79 12.02 0.49
N ASP A 72 19.86 13.33 0.73
CA ASP A 72 20.91 14.15 0.12
C ASP A 72 22.31 13.71 0.60
N LEU A 73 22.44 13.34 1.89
CA LEU A 73 23.68 12.75 2.40
C LEU A 73 23.97 11.37 1.81
N SER A 74 22.92 10.59 1.56
CA SER A 74 23.02 9.28 0.92
C SER A 74 23.50 9.40 -0.53
N ASP A 75 22.97 10.36 -1.29
CA ASP A 75 23.37 10.64 -2.67
C ASP A 75 24.81 11.18 -2.76
N GLN A 76 25.27 11.96 -1.76
CA GLN A 76 26.67 12.39 -1.66
C GLN A 76 27.63 11.22 -1.40
N ALA A 77 27.19 10.23 -0.60
CA ALA A 77 28.01 9.06 -0.31
C ALA A 77 28.06 8.09 -1.50
N LYS A 78 26.93 7.88 -2.17
CA LYS A 78 26.82 7.02 -3.34
C LYS A 78 25.73 7.55 -4.27
N PRO A 79 26.09 8.25 -5.34
CA PRO A 79 25.12 8.78 -6.29
C PRO A 79 24.43 7.70 -7.12
N ASP A 80 23.38 8.08 -7.81
CA ASP A 80 22.66 7.27 -8.79
C ASP A 80 22.11 5.94 -8.23
N GLN A 81 21.59 5.98 -7.00
CA GLN A 81 20.92 4.81 -6.43
C GLN A 81 19.41 4.83 -6.69
N ALA A 82 18.91 3.79 -7.38
CA ALA A 82 17.48 3.65 -7.67
C ALA A 82 16.61 3.65 -6.39
N SER A 83 17.10 3.09 -5.29
CA SER A 83 16.44 3.10 -3.99
C SER A 83 16.27 4.51 -3.42
N ASN A 84 17.30 5.39 -3.54
CA ASN A 84 17.22 6.78 -3.12
C ASN A 84 16.15 7.53 -3.93
N ALA A 85 16.19 7.40 -5.25
CA ALA A 85 15.21 8.01 -6.14
C ALA A 85 13.77 7.50 -5.84
N ASN A 86 13.60 6.21 -5.58
CA ASN A 86 12.30 5.64 -5.21
C ASN A 86 11.80 6.19 -3.87
N LEU A 87 12.64 6.25 -2.83
CA LEU A 87 12.24 6.81 -1.53
C LEU A 87 11.94 8.31 -1.65
N ARG A 88 12.71 9.06 -2.44
CA ARG A 88 12.46 10.48 -2.73
C ARG A 88 11.08 10.66 -3.38
N GLY A 89 10.72 9.82 -4.34
CA GLY A 89 9.39 9.79 -4.95
C GLY A 89 8.29 9.54 -3.92
N ALA A 90 8.47 8.58 -3.01
CA ALA A 90 7.53 8.30 -1.93
C ALA A 90 7.35 9.49 -0.96
N ILE A 91 8.43 10.20 -0.66
CA ILE A 91 8.38 11.42 0.17
C ILE A 91 7.56 12.51 -0.53
N PHE A 92 7.81 12.77 -1.82
CA PHE A 92 7.05 13.76 -2.57
C PHE A 92 5.57 13.36 -2.74
N THR A 93 5.28 12.07 -2.87
CA THR A 93 3.90 11.56 -2.86
C THR A 93 3.18 11.93 -1.56
N ARG A 94 3.82 11.75 -0.40
CA ARG A 94 3.26 12.20 0.90
C ARG A 94 3.11 13.71 1.00
N LYS A 95 4.03 14.47 0.40
CA LYS A 95 3.93 15.94 0.31
C LYS A 95 2.87 16.39 -0.69
N ARG A 96 2.26 15.48 -1.45
CA ARG A 96 1.35 15.73 -2.56
C ARG A 96 1.97 16.55 -3.70
N ASP A 97 3.29 16.53 -3.81
CA ASP A 97 4.00 17.08 -4.95
C ASP A 97 4.11 16.02 -6.04
N TRP A 98 3.04 15.90 -6.80
CA TRP A 98 2.90 14.85 -7.82
C TRP A 98 3.95 14.97 -8.93
N ALA A 99 4.36 16.19 -9.28
CA ALA A 99 5.35 16.42 -10.33
C ALA A 99 6.73 15.92 -9.90
N GLN A 100 7.18 16.25 -8.70
CA GLN A 100 8.44 15.76 -8.17
C GLN A 100 8.40 14.25 -7.86
N ALA A 101 7.26 13.74 -7.40
CA ALA A 101 7.08 12.32 -7.19
C ALA A 101 7.23 11.53 -8.50
N GLU A 102 6.53 11.95 -9.57
CA GLU A 102 6.64 11.34 -10.90
C GLU A 102 8.07 11.37 -11.43
N ALA A 103 8.74 12.52 -11.32
CA ALA A 103 10.12 12.69 -11.77
C ALA A 103 11.09 11.74 -11.02
N ALA A 104 10.96 11.65 -9.69
CA ALA A 104 11.81 10.81 -8.86
C ALA A 104 11.59 9.30 -9.14
N PHE A 105 10.35 8.85 -9.31
CA PHE A 105 10.09 7.45 -9.68
C PHE A 105 10.57 7.12 -11.09
N ARG A 106 10.44 8.06 -12.06
CA ARG A 106 11.02 7.88 -13.40
C ARG A 106 12.54 7.79 -13.35
N GLN A 107 13.19 8.58 -12.48
CA GLN A 107 14.63 8.46 -12.26
C GLN A 107 15.00 7.11 -11.65
N ALA A 108 14.24 6.61 -10.68
CA ALA A 108 14.45 5.28 -10.13
C ALA A 108 14.39 4.20 -11.21
N LEU A 109 13.39 4.26 -12.09
CA LEU A 109 13.21 3.31 -13.20
C LEU A 109 14.22 3.50 -14.34
N LYS A 110 14.80 4.69 -14.50
CA LYS A 110 15.93 4.89 -15.42
C LYS A 110 17.19 4.19 -14.92
N LEU A 111 17.40 4.20 -13.61
CA LEU A 111 18.55 3.55 -12.95
C LEU A 111 18.35 2.04 -12.83
N GLN A 112 17.13 1.61 -12.53
CA GLN A 112 16.75 0.20 -12.40
C GLN A 112 15.35 -0.03 -13.00
N PRO A 113 15.26 -0.39 -14.29
CA PRO A 113 13.98 -0.51 -15.01
C PRO A 113 13.01 -1.55 -14.45
N ASP A 114 13.53 -2.59 -13.83
CA ASP A 114 12.80 -3.72 -13.25
C ASP A 114 12.50 -3.56 -11.75
N LEU A 115 12.73 -2.38 -11.15
CA LEU A 115 12.45 -2.14 -9.73
C LEU A 115 10.93 -2.17 -9.46
N PRO A 116 10.38 -3.25 -8.85
CA PRO A 116 8.93 -3.45 -8.77
C PRO A 116 8.24 -2.34 -8.00
N MET A 117 8.84 -1.90 -6.88
CA MET A 117 8.26 -0.84 -6.05
C MET A 117 8.18 0.50 -6.78
N ALA A 118 9.17 0.83 -7.61
CA ALA A 118 9.14 2.06 -8.41
C ALA A 118 8.08 1.98 -9.53
N GLN A 119 7.88 0.80 -10.14
CA GLN A 119 6.78 0.58 -11.08
C GLN A 119 5.43 0.78 -10.41
N PHE A 120 5.20 0.17 -9.25
CA PHE A 120 3.95 0.32 -8.51
C PHE A 120 3.72 1.77 -8.08
N ASN A 121 4.69 2.40 -7.45
CA ASN A 121 4.58 3.77 -6.95
C ASN A 121 4.37 4.80 -8.07
N LEU A 122 5.04 4.63 -9.22
CA LEU A 122 4.77 5.47 -10.39
C LEU A 122 3.35 5.24 -10.91
N GLY A 123 2.89 4.00 -10.93
CA GLY A 123 1.50 3.66 -11.26
C GLY A 123 0.50 4.41 -10.38
N GLU A 124 0.74 4.45 -9.05
CA GLU A 124 -0.08 5.19 -8.09
C GLU A 124 -0.13 6.70 -8.42
N VAL A 125 1.02 7.34 -8.62
CA VAL A 125 1.07 8.77 -8.95
C VAL A 125 0.34 9.07 -10.26
N LEU A 126 0.52 8.23 -11.28
CA LEU A 126 -0.17 8.37 -12.56
C LEU A 126 -1.68 8.16 -12.41
N PHE A 127 -2.10 7.17 -11.60
CA PHE A 127 -3.51 6.90 -11.29
C PHE A 127 -4.17 8.09 -10.57
N LEU A 128 -3.50 8.69 -9.58
CA LEU A 128 -3.97 9.89 -8.88
C LEU A 128 -4.13 11.08 -9.83
N ASN A 129 -3.26 11.20 -10.81
CA ASN A 129 -3.31 12.22 -11.86
C ASN A 129 -4.27 11.88 -13.01
N ASN A 130 -5.09 10.84 -12.88
CA ASN A 130 -6.05 10.35 -13.89
C ASN A 130 -5.40 9.92 -15.23
N LYS A 131 -4.09 9.65 -15.24
CA LYS A 131 -3.35 9.09 -16.38
C LYS A 131 -3.50 7.56 -16.38
N TYR A 132 -4.74 7.07 -16.51
CA TYR A 132 -5.08 5.67 -16.27
C TYR A 132 -4.39 4.68 -17.21
N SER A 133 -4.19 5.06 -18.49
CA SER A 133 -3.50 4.20 -19.45
C SER A 133 -2.05 3.97 -19.04
N ASP A 134 -1.35 5.04 -18.67
CA ASP A 134 0.06 4.97 -18.25
C ASP A 134 0.19 4.25 -16.89
N ALA A 135 -0.73 4.53 -15.96
CA ALA A 135 -0.79 3.85 -14.67
C ALA A 135 -0.95 2.33 -14.83
N ARG A 136 -1.87 1.92 -15.73
CA ARG A 136 -2.11 0.53 -16.05
C ARG A 136 -0.86 -0.19 -16.53
N GLU A 137 -0.08 0.45 -17.42
CA GLU A 137 1.20 -0.09 -17.88
C GLU A 137 2.17 -0.33 -16.72
N LYS A 138 2.28 0.63 -15.79
CA LYS A 138 3.19 0.51 -14.66
C LYS A 138 2.76 -0.58 -13.68
N PHE A 139 1.46 -0.71 -13.40
CA PHE A 139 0.94 -1.82 -12.61
C PHE A 139 1.14 -3.18 -13.31
N GLN A 140 1.01 -3.24 -14.64
CA GLN A 140 1.32 -4.46 -15.40
C GLN A 140 2.79 -4.85 -15.28
N ASN A 141 3.70 -3.88 -15.37
CA ASN A 141 5.13 -4.12 -15.19
C ASN A 141 5.46 -4.61 -13.77
N PHE A 142 4.80 -4.05 -12.76
CA PHE A 142 4.88 -4.54 -11.38
C PHE A 142 4.44 -6.00 -11.27
N LEU A 143 3.31 -6.37 -11.90
CA LEU A 143 2.78 -7.73 -11.88
C LEU A 143 3.65 -8.74 -12.62
N ASN A 144 4.56 -8.33 -13.51
CA ASN A 144 5.52 -9.25 -14.13
C ASN A 144 6.42 -9.94 -13.09
N SER A 145 6.71 -9.26 -11.98
CA SER A 145 7.47 -9.82 -10.84
C SER A 145 6.58 -10.38 -9.73
N GLN A 146 5.31 -9.99 -9.67
CA GLN A 146 4.36 -10.38 -8.63
C GLN A 146 2.98 -10.69 -9.23
N PRO A 147 2.85 -11.73 -10.06
CA PRO A 147 1.66 -11.96 -10.88
C PRO A 147 0.37 -12.22 -10.10
N SER A 148 0.48 -12.67 -8.85
CA SER A 148 -0.66 -12.94 -7.96
C SER A 148 -0.89 -11.83 -6.93
N ASN A 149 -0.35 -10.63 -7.15
CA ASN A 149 -0.56 -9.52 -6.22
C ASN A 149 -1.95 -8.91 -6.44
N ASP A 150 -2.87 -9.17 -5.51
CA ASP A 150 -4.27 -8.75 -5.61
C ASP A 150 -4.44 -7.23 -5.69
N LEU A 151 -3.59 -6.46 -5.00
CA LEU A 151 -3.64 -5.01 -5.08
C LEU A 151 -3.25 -4.53 -6.49
N GLY A 152 -2.19 -5.09 -7.07
CA GLY A 152 -1.77 -4.77 -8.45
C GLY A 152 -2.87 -5.11 -9.46
N LEU A 153 -3.52 -6.27 -9.32
CA LEU A 153 -4.65 -6.68 -10.15
C LEU A 153 -5.84 -5.72 -9.99
N TYR A 154 -6.16 -5.34 -8.76
CA TYR A 154 -7.21 -4.38 -8.47
C TYR A 154 -6.93 -3.00 -9.07
N LYS A 155 -5.68 -2.51 -8.99
CA LYS A 155 -5.28 -1.23 -9.59
C LYS A 155 -5.41 -1.25 -11.13
N ILE A 156 -5.05 -2.35 -11.79
CA ILE A 156 -5.30 -2.52 -13.24
C ILE A 156 -6.79 -2.47 -13.54
N TYR A 157 -7.61 -3.19 -12.76
CA TYR A 157 -9.05 -3.16 -12.90
C TYR A 157 -9.61 -1.74 -12.76
N LEU A 158 -9.19 -0.98 -11.76
CA LEU A 158 -9.61 0.41 -11.59
C LEU A 158 -9.19 1.30 -12.77
N CYS A 159 -7.97 1.09 -13.30
CA CYS A 159 -7.54 1.80 -14.50
C CYS A 159 -8.44 1.50 -15.70
N ASP A 160 -8.78 0.23 -15.94
CA ASP A 160 -9.66 -0.17 -17.04
C ASP A 160 -11.08 0.39 -16.84
N LEU A 161 -11.64 0.32 -15.63
CA LEU A 161 -12.95 0.88 -15.28
C LEU A 161 -13.03 2.39 -15.49
N LEU A 162 -12.05 3.13 -14.98
CA LEU A 162 -12.05 4.60 -15.00
C LEU A 162 -11.62 5.19 -16.34
N SER A 163 -10.94 4.42 -17.20
CA SER A 163 -10.62 4.83 -18.57
C SER A 163 -11.70 4.46 -19.59
N GLY A 164 -12.78 3.79 -19.16
CA GLY A 164 -13.85 3.34 -20.03
C GLY A 164 -13.54 2.07 -20.84
N ASN A 165 -12.50 1.31 -20.46
CA ASN A 165 -12.21 -0.01 -21.04
C ASN A 165 -13.16 -1.08 -20.48
N ASN A 166 -14.46 -0.85 -20.63
CA ASN A 166 -15.52 -1.62 -19.97
C ASN A 166 -15.38 -3.13 -20.22
N ALA A 167 -15.07 -3.55 -21.46
CA ALA A 167 -14.92 -4.96 -21.78
C ALA A 167 -13.84 -5.67 -20.94
N LYS A 168 -12.72 -5.01 -20.66
CA LYS A 168 -11.64 -5.56 -19.80
C LYS A 168 -12.05 -5.54 -18.35
N ALA A 169 -12.67 -4.44 -17.89
CA ALA A 169 -13.15 -4.32 -16.52
C ALA A 169 -14.22 -5.38 -16.22
N ASP A 170 -15.20 -5.57 -17.11
CA ASP A 170 -16.27 -6.57 -16.96
C ASP A 170 -15.73 -8.00 -16.98
N SER A 171 -14.77 -8.28 -17.88
CA SER A 171 -14.11 -9.58 -17.96
C SER A 171 -13.39 -9.91 -16.66
N PHE A 172 -12.60 -8.95 -16.13
CA PHE A 172 -11.91 -9.13 -14.85
C PHE A 172 -12.89 -9.36 -13.71
N LEU A 173 -13.90 -8.50 -13.59
CA LEU A 173 -14.89 -8.57 -12.52
C LEU A 173 -15.68 -9.88 -12.54
N SER A 174 -16.00 -10.39 -13.74
CA SER A 174 -16.69 -11.67 -13.92
C SER A 174 -15.84 -12.88 -13.56
N SER A 175 -14.51 -12.74 -13.62
CA SER A 175 -13.56 -13.78 -13.22
C SER A 175 -13.36 -13.86 -11.71
N LEU A 176 -13.65 -12.77 -10.97
CA LEU A 176 -13.46 -12.73 -9.53
C LEU A 176 -14.51 -13.55 -8.79
N LYS A 177 -14.04 -14.25 -7.76
CA LYS A 177 -14.90 -14.94 -6.78
C LYS A 177 -14.50 -14.49 -5.38
N PRO A 178 -15.45 -14.46 -4.43
CA PRO A 178 -15.12 -14.24 -3.03
C PRO A 178 -14.07 -15.24 -2.55
N SER A 179 -13.08 -14.76 -1.81
CA SER A 179 -11.99 -15.57 -1.26
C SER A 179 -11.79 -15.20 0.20
N PRO A 180 -11.52 -16.15 1.11
CA PRO A 180 -11.24 -15.81 2.50
C PRO A 180 -9.92 -15.07 2.71
N ASN A 181 -9.06 -15.05 1.69
CA ASN A 181 -7.69 -14.54 1.81
C ASN A 181 -7.53 -13.10 1.30
N SER A 182 -8.53 -12.56 0.58
CA SER A 182 -8.39 -11.24 -0.04
C SER A 182 -9.74 -10.56 -0.25
N PRO A 183 -9.84 -9.26 0.09
CA PRO A 183 -11.08 -8.49 -0.09
C PRO A 183 -11.28 -7.99 -1.53
N ILE A 184 -10.40 -8.32 -2.48
CA ILE A 184 -10.41 -7.79 -3.85
C ILE A 184 -11.77 -7.87 -4.52
N TYR A 185 -12.50 -8.99 -4.36
CA TYR A 185 -13.84 -9.17 -4.92
C TYR A 185 -14.81 -8.07 -4.48
N TYR A 186 -14.86 -7.81 -3.18
CA TYR A 186 -15.79 -6.85 -2.60
C TYR A 186 -15.45 -5.42 -2.99
N PHE A 187 -14.17 -5.05 -2.98
CA PHE A 187 -13.76 -3.72 -3.39
C PHE A 187 -13.88 -3.49 -4.90
N ALA A 188 -13.67 -4.52 -5.73
CA ALA A 188 -13.93 -4.42 -7.16
C ALA A 188 -15.43 -4.23 -7.45
N LYS A 189 -16.30 -4.97 -6.76
CA LYS A 189 -17.76 -4.79 -6.84
C LYS A 189 -18.21 -3.42 -6.33
N ALA A 190 -17.63 -2.94 -5.24
CA ALA A 190 -17.91 -1.60 -4.74
C ALA A 190 -17.51 -0.53 -5.74
N ALA A 191 -16.32 -0.65 -6.37
CA ALA A 191 -15.86 0.29 -7.39
C ALA A 191 -16.80 0.33 -8.61
N GLU A 192 -17.25 -0.84 -9.10
CA GLU A 192 -18.26 -0.94 -10.17
C GLU A 192 -19.54 -0.20 -9.79
N ALA A 193 -20.09 -0.49 -8.60
CA ALA A 193 -21.33 0.09 -8.13
C ALA A 193 -21.21 1.63 -7.97
N PHE A 194 -20.11 2.13 -7.40
CA PHE A 194 -19.84 3.57 -7.33
C PHE A 194 -19.72 4.20 -8.72
N HIS A 195 -19.04 3.55 -9.65
CA HIS A 195 -18.92 4.03 -11.03
C HIS A 195 -20.29 4.15 -11.71
N ARG A 196 -21.20 3.22 -11.44
CA ARG A 196 -22.60 3.25 -11.90
C ARG A 196 -23.50 4.15 -11.06
N LYS A 197 -22.97 4.86 -10.07
CA LYS A 197 -23.68 5.74 -9.13
C LYS A 197 -24.68 5.01 -8.22
N ASP A 198 -24.55 3.70 -8.08
CA ASP A 198 -25.31 2.88 -7.13
C ASP A 198 -24.58 2.86 -5.78
N LYS A 199 -24.80 3.92 -5.01
CA LYS A 199 -24.14 4.11 -3.70
C LYS A 199 -24.58 3.09 -2.66
N GLU A 200 -25.81 2.61 -2.75
CA GLU A 200 -26.38 1.66 -1.81
C GLU A 200 -25.65 0.29 -1.96
N ALA A 201 -25.64 -0.26 -3.16
CA ALA A 201 -24.92 -1.49 -3.45
C ALA A 201 -23.42 -1.36 -3.14
N ALA A 202 -22.79 -0.21 -3.49
CA ALA A 202 -21.40 0.02 -3.19
C ALA A 202 -21.09 -0.03 -1.68
N THR A 203 -21.93 0.62 -0.86
CA THR A 203 -21.80 0.64 0.60
C THR A 203 -21.99 -0.76 1.19
N GLU A 204 -22.90 -1.56 0.65
CA GLU A 204 -23.11 -2.93 1.07
C GLU A 204 -21.87 -3.80 0.82
N PHE A 205 -21.25 -3.70 -0.35
CA PHE A 205 -20.00 -4.41 -0.64
C PHE A 205 -18.84 -4.00 0.28
N VAL A 206 -18.66 -2.70 0.51
CA VAL A 206 -17.63 -2.21 1.45
C VAL A 206 -17.89 -2.72 2.86
N THR A 207 -19.13 -2.63 3.34
CA THR A 207 -19.53 -3.14 4.67
C THR A 207 -19.27 -4.63 4.79
N SER A 208 -19.57 -5.40 3.75
CA SER A 208 -19.31 -6.84 3.71
C SER A 208 -17.81 -7.14 3.81
N ALA A 209 -16.98 -6.39 3.09
CA ALA A 209 -15.53 -6.52 3.21
C ALA A 209 -15.04 -6.29 4.65
N TYR A 210 -15.51 -5.22 5.30
CA TYR A 210 -15.10 -4.92 6.69
C TYR A 210 -15.64 -5.90 7.74
N ARG A 211 -16.71 -6.63 7.44
CA ARG A 211 -17.21 -7.73 8.31
C ARG A 211 -16.37 -9.00 8.18
N ILE A 212 -15.78 -9.24 7.01
CA ILE A 212 -15.11 -10.51 6.69
C ILE A 212 -13.60 -10.42 6.95
N TYR A 213 -12.98 -9.30 6.59
CA TYR A 213 -11.53 -9.15 6.59
C TYR A 213 -11.05 -8.15 7.65
N PRO A 214 -9.81 -8.34 8.15
CA PRO A 214 -9.23 -7.40 9.12
C PRO A 214 -9.03 -6.01 8.51
N PRO A 215 -9.00 -4.95 9.35
CA PRO A 215 -8.87 -3.57 8.89
C PRO A 215 -7.69 -3.31 7.96
N ASP A 216 -6.53 -3.89 8.27
CA ASP A 216 -5.31 -3.69 7.47
C ASP A 216 -5.43 -4.26 6.05
N ALA A 217 -6.13 -5.38 5.89
CA ALA A 217 -6.40 -5.95 4.57
C ALA A 217 -7.36 -5.08 3.76
N ASN A 218 -8.37 -4.48 4.42
CA ASN A 218 -9.36 -3.63 3.77
C ASN A 218 -8.80 -2.26 3.40
N SER A 219 -8.02 -1.62 4.29
CA SER A 219 -7.57 -0.23 4.12
C SER A 219 -6.85 0.00 2.80
N THR A 220 -5.98 -0.91 2.41
CA THR A 220 -5.19 -0.82 1.17
C THR A 220 -6.06 -0.76 -0.09
N PHE A 221 -7.20 -1.46 -0.11
CA PHE A 221 -8.15 -1.41 -1.22
C PHE A 221 -9.08 -0.19 -1.11
N ALA A 222 -9.54 0.11 0.11
CA ALA A 222 -10.42 1.24 0.38
C ALA A 222 -9.78 2.59 0.04
N ASP A 223 -8.47 2.75 0.27
CA ASP A 223 -7.72 3.97 -0.03
C ASP A 223 -7.90 4.39 -1.49
N SER A 224 -7.94 3.45 -2.43
CA SER A 224 -8.18 3.75 -3.84
C SER A 224 -9.56 4.37 -4.11
N LEU A 225 -10.57 3.95 -3.36
CA LEU A 225 -11.93 4.50 -3.45
C LEU A 225 -12.02 5.88 -2.79
N VAL A 226 -11.27 6.09 -1.70
CA VAL A 226 -11.16 7.41 -1.05
C VAL A 226 -10.46 8.41 -1.96
N GLU A 227 -9.37 8.01 -2.59
CA GLU A 227 -8.60 8.84 -3.52
C GLU A 227 -9.40 9.28 -4.73
N LYS A 228 -10.38 8.48 -5.16
CA LYS A 228 -11.31 8.81 -6.25
C LYS A 228 -12.59 9.49 -5.77
N GLY A 229 -12.71 9.78 -4.46
CA GLY A 229 -13.86 10.46 -3.88
C GLY A 229 -15.13 9.60 -3.83
N TYR A 230 -14.99 8.29 -3.96
CA TYR A 230 -16.11 7.36 -3.83
C TYR A 230 -16.47 7.06 -2.38
N LEU A 231 -15.46 7.05 -1.50
CA LEU A 231 -15.63 6.91 -0.05
C LEU A 231 -15.10 8.14 0.68
N SER A 232 -15.72 8.49 1.80
CA SER A 232 -15.12 9.40 2.78
C SER A 232 -14.08 8.65 3.62
N GLY A 233 -13.13 9.38 4.22
CA GLY A 233 -12.16 8.76 5.15
C GLY A 233 -12.82 8.11 6.36
N GLU A 234 -13.99 8.59 6.79
CA GLU A 234 -14.79 7.98 7.85
C GLU A 234 -15.41 6.66 7.42
N GLN A 235 -15.91 6.56 6.18
CA GLN A 235 -16.47 5.33 5.62
C GLN A 235 -15.37 4.27 5.36
N ALA A 236 -14.17 4.70 4.99
CA ALA A 236 -13.00 3.84 4.84
C ALA A 236 -12.42 3.37 6.20
N SER A 237 -12.79 4.06 7.27
CA SER A 237 -12.41 3.73 8.66
C SER A 237 -13.60 3.21 9.45
N ALA A 238 -14.65 2.72 8.76
CA ALA A 238 -15.91 2.34 9.38
C ALA A 238 -15.69 1.53 10.67
N PRO A 239 -16.38 1.85 11.77
CA PRO A 239 -16.20 1.19 13.03
C PRO A 239 -16.45 -0.30 12.84
N GLN A 240 -15.49 -1.11 13.27
CA GLN A 240 -15.71 -2.53 13.48
C GLN A 240 -16.96 -2.65 14.37
N PRO A 241 -17.95 -3.45 14.03
CA PRO A 241 -18.95 -3.83 15.02
C PRO A 241 -18.14 -4.44 16.17
N GLU A 242 -18.21 -3.78 17.33
CA GLU A 242 -17.52 -4.21 18.53
C GLU A 242 -17.78 -5.71 18.73
N ASP A 243 -16.71 -6.49 18.77
CA ASP A 243 -16.62 -7.85 19.30
C ASP A 243 -17.51 -8.98 18.74
N LYS A 244 -17.77 -9.05 17.45
CA LYS A 244 -18.11 -10.35 16.87
C LYS A 244 -17.06 -10.79 15.86
N LYS A 245 -16.00 -11.46 16.34
CA LYS A 245 -15.30 -12.44 15.50
C LYS A 245 -16.35 -13.41 14.98
N LEU A 246 -16.72 -13.26 13.72
CA LEU A 246 -17.58 -14.25 13.04
C LEU A 246 -16.94 -15.62 13.23
N LYS A 247 -17.70 -16.54 13.81
CA LYS A 247 -17.28 -17.93 13.92
C LYS A 247 -17.07 -18.46 12.51
N SER A 248 -16.12 -19.36 12.34
CA SER A 248 -15.75 -19.98 11.05
C SER A 248 -16.97 -20.51 10.25
N ASP A 249 -18.06 -20.83 10.92
CA ASP A 249 -19.30 -21.32 10.30
C ASP A 249 -20.21 -20.19 9.80
N GLU A 250 -20.16 -19.01 10.41
CA GLU A 250 -20.87 -17.82 9.92
C GLU A 250 -20.19 -17.24 8.67
N LEU A 251 -18.86 -17.38 8.56
CA LEU A 251 -18.11 -17.01 7.39
C LEU A 251 -18.52 -17.83 6.15
N LYS A 252 -18.79 -19.14 6.35
CA LYS A 252 -19.27 -20.04 5.28
C LYS A 252 -20.67 -19.67 4.78
N THR A 253 -21.48 -19.04 5.62
CA THR A 253 -22.86 -18.63 5.26
C THR A 253 -22.88 -17.31 4.49
N LEU A 254 -21.87 -16.47 4.66
CA LEU A 254 -21.73 -15.19 3.97
C LEU A 254 -21.01 -15.30 2.60
N LEU A 255 -20.33 -16.43 2.37
CA LEU A 255 -19.76 -16.73 1.06
C LEU A 255 -20.87 -17.37 0.22
N PRO A 256 -21.08 -16.93 -1.04
CA PRO A 256 -22.02 -17.61 -1.92
C PRO A 256 -21.63 -19.08 -2.07
N PRO A 257 -22.61 -20.00 -2.22
CA PRO A 257 -22.33 -21.42 -2.36
C PRO A 257 -21.34 -21.63 -3.51
N VAL A 258 -20.24 -22.29 -3.22
CA VAL A 258 -19.31 -22.74 -4.27
C VAL A 258 -20.03 -23.83 -5.04
N ASP A 259 -20.46 -23.52 -6.26
CA ASP A 259 -21.02 -24.53 -7.16
C ASP A 259 -20.01 -25.67 -7.27
N LYS A 260 -20.41 -26.83 -6.78
CA LYS A 260 -19.68 -28.07 -7.00
C LYS A 260 -19.84 -28.44 -8.47
N ALA A 261 -19.01 -27.81 -9.32
CA ALA A 261 -18.88 -28.21 -10.70
C ALA A 261 -18.20 -29.58 -10.74
N ASP A 262 -19.02 -30.61 -11.00
CA ASP A 262 -18.73 -31.90 -11.63
C ASP A 262 -17.29 -32.42 -11.55
N SER A 263 -17.01 -33.14 -10.46
CA SER A 263 -15.99 -34.17 -10.46
C SER A 263 -16.66 -35.51 -10.83
N LYS A 264 -16.99 -35.71 -12.11
CA LYS A 264 -17.20 -37.06 -12.64
C LYS A 264 -15.90 -37.54 -13.25
N PRO A 265 -15.33 -38.65 -12.77
CA PRO A 265 -14.23 -39.32 -13.46
C PRO A 265 -14.77 -39.93 -14.77
N LYS A 266 -14.15 -39.58 -15.88
CA LYS A 266 -14.37 -40.30 -17.13
C LYS A 266 -13.75 -41.69 -16.99
N SER A 267 -14.56 -42.69 -16.98
CA SER A 267 -14.22 -44.11 -17.23
C SER A 267 -13.65 -44.29 -18.62
#